data_09bede4ace343d9a7ab839d873f684fc
#
_entry.id   09bede4ace343d9a7ab839d873f684fc
#
_cell.length_a   1.000
_cell.length_b   1.000
_cell.length_c   1.000
_cell.angle_alpha   90.00
_cell.angle_beta   90.00
_cell.angle_gamma   90.00
#
_symmetry.space_group_name_H-M   'P 1'
#
loop_
_entity.id
_entity.type
_entity.pdbx_description
1 polymer ?
#
loop_
_entity_poly.entity_id
_entity_poly.type
_entity_poly.pdbx_seq_one_letter_code
_entity_poly.pdbx_strand_id
1 'polypeptide(L)'
;MTARVAIVTGASSGIGLGITRALLERGYRVVANSRTISDSKDLQPSASLVLVDGDIAKKETATKVAAAAVQHFERIDLLVNNAGIYLPKPFTDYTPEDFERMIGTNVAGYFFVTQQAVAHMRKQKSGHVVGISTTVTDQPLAGAHISLPVLTKSTVPAFNRALAMEYVADGIRANTISPGVVDTPMHANADHEALKKLHPIPRLVQISEIVDALLYLESAPMVNGENIRIDGGAHAGAKW
;
A
#
# COMPACT_ATOMS: atom_id res chain seq x y z
N MET A 1 7.25 -16.06 21.74
CA MET A 1 7.55 -14.86 20.92
C MET A 1 6.33 -13.94 20.99
N THR A 2 6.51 -12.64 21.19
CA THR A 2 5.41 -11.69 21.14
C THR A 2 4.88 -11.60 19.70
N ALA A 3 3.55 -11.52 19.52
CA ALA A 3 2.94 -11.37 18.21
C ALA A 3 3.44 -10.10 17.52
N ARG A 4 3.75 -10.16 16.23
CA ARG A 4 4.15 -8.99 15.44
C ARG A 4 2.94 -8.09 15.18
N VAL A 5 3.18 -6.80 15.08
CA VAL A 5 2.13 -5.79 14.91
C VAL A 5 2.27 -5.12 13.54
N ALA A 6 1.17 -5.10 12.80
CA ALA A 6 1.09 -4.45 11.50
C ALA A 6 0.07 -3.31 11.51
N ILE A 7 0.39 -2.25 10.77
CA ILE A 7 -0.57 -1.21 10.35
C ILE A 7 -0.87 -1.43 8.88
N VAL A 8 -2.16 -1.43 8.50
CA VAL A 8 -2.60 -1.52 7.11
C VAL A 8 -3.51 -0.35 6.80
N THR A 9 -3.14 0.51 5.86
CA THR A 9 -3.98 1.61 5.40
C THR A 9 -4.81 1.20 4.19
N GLY A 10 -6.02 1.77 4.03
CA GLY A 10 -6.95 1.36 2.96
C GLY A 10 -7.45 -0.07 3.12
N ALA A 11 -7.65 -0.52 4.37
CA ALA A 11 -7.91 -1.91 4.72
C ALA A 11 -9.36 -2.37 4.50
N SER A 12 -10.29 -1.49 4.13
CA SER A 12 -11.72 -1.82 4.04
C SER A 12 -12.10 -2.63 2.81
N SER A 13 -11.24 -2.74 1.80
CA SER A 13 -11.55 -3.47 0.55
C SER A 13 -10.27 -3.87 -0.21
N GLY A 14 -10.43 -4.67 -1.26
CA GLY A 14 -9.38 -5.00 -2.23
C GLY A 14 -8.09 -5.52 -1.59
N ILE A 15 -6.96 -5.01 -2.05
CA ILE A 15 -5.61 -5.44 -1.60
C ILE A 15 -5.46 -5.28 -0.08
N GLY A 16 -5.86 -4.13 0.47
CA GLY A 16 -5.71 -3.85 1.90
C GLY A 16 -6.50 -4.80 2.78
N LEU A 17 -7.72 -5.16 2.38
CA LEU A 17 -8.54 -6.16 3.08
C LEU A 17 -7.89 -7.56 3.01
N GLY A 18 -7.43 -7.97 1.83
CA GLY A 18 -6.76 -9.27 1.66
C GLY A 18 -5.50 -9.38 2.51
N ILE A 19 -4.67 -8.33 2.52
CA ILE A 19 -3.46 -8.27 3.36
C ILE A 19 -3.83 -8.32 4.85
N THR A 20 -4.85 -7.57 5.28
CA THR A 20 -5.29 -7.56 6.69
C THR A 20 -5.69 -8.95 7.15
N ARG A 21 -6.52 -9.66 6.38
CA ARG A 21 -6.94 -11.04 6.68
C ARG A 21 -5.75 -12.00 6.74
N ALA A 22 -4.90 -11.95 5.74
CA ALA A 22 -3.73 -12.83 5.66
C ALA A 22 -2.73 -12.62 6.83
N LEU A 23 -2.56 -11.39 7.30
CA LEU A 23 -1.72 -11.10 8.46
C LEU A 23 -2.35 -11.62 9.76
N LEU A 24 -3.67 -11.43 9.93
CA LEU A 24 -4.39 -11.97 11.09
C LEU A 24 -4.31 -13.50 11.16
N GLU A 25 -4.50 -14.20 10.03
CA GLU A 25 -4.36 -15.65 9.92
C GLU A 25 -2.95 -16.15 10.31
N ARG A 26 -1.94 -15.30 10.14
CA ARG A 26 -0.54 -15.59 10.53
C ARG A 26 -0.18 -15.13 11.95
N GLY A 27 -1.19 -14.77 12.74
CA GLY A 27 -1.00 -14.39 14.13
C GLY A 27 -0.45 -12.98 14.37
N TYR A 28 -0.47 -12.11 13.35
CA TYR A 28 -0.20 -10.69 13.57
C TYR A 28 -1.36 -10.03 14.33
N ARG A 29 -1.03 -9.01 15.11
CA ARG A 29 -1.98 -8.03 15.57
C ARG A 29 -2.02 -6.89 14.54
N VAL A 30 -3.21 -6.43 14.16
CA VAL A 30 -3.36 -5.48 13.06
C VAL A 30 -4.11 -4.23 13.52
N VAL A 31 -3.59 -3.06 13.17
CA VAL A 31 -4.34 -1.82 13.15
C VAL A 31 -4.73 -1.54 11.70
N ALA A 32 -6.01 -1.61 11.41
CA ALA A 32 -6.56 -1.40 10.09
C ALA A 32 -7.20 -0.01 10.00
N ASN A 33 -6.86 0.74 8.96
CA ASN A 33 -7.40 2.07 8.73
C ASN A 33 -8.10 2.17 7.37
N SER A 34 -9.23 2.81 7.36
CA SER A 34 -9.83 3.46 6.19
C SER A 34 -10.75 4.59 6.64
N ARG A 35 -11.38 5.31 5.70
CA ARG A 35 -12.23 6.45 6.02
C ARG A 35 -13.38 6.11 6.99
N THR A 36 -14.01 4.95 6.80
CA THR A 36 -15.14 4.43 7.58
C THR A 36 -14.98 2.92 7.80
N ILE A 37 -13.86 2.49 8.37
CA ILE A 37 -13.57 1.05 8.51
C ILE A 37 -14.44 0.40 9.58
N SER A 38 -14.93 1.16 10.53
CA SER A 38 -15.88 0.70 11.56
C SER A 38 -17.19 0.20 10.97
N ASP A 39 -17.58 0.65 9.77
CA ASP A 39 -18.76 0.21 9.05
C ASP A 39 -18.50 -1.08 8.23
N SER A 40 -17.29 -1.61 8.26
CA SER A 40 -16.93 -2.79 7.47
C SER A 40 -17.72 -4.03 7.92
N LYS A 41 -18.32 -4.71 6.95
CA LYS A 41 -18.92 -6.03 7.18
C LYS A 41 -17.89 -7.16 7.16
N ASP A 42 -16.72 -6.87 6.62
CA ASP A 42 -15.64 -7.83 6.35
C ASP A 42 -14.61 -7.92 7.46
N LEU A 43 -14.52 -6.89 8.31
CA LEU A 43 -13.60 -6.80 9.44
C LEU A 43 -14.37 -6.42 10.70
N GLN A 44 -14.18 -7.16 11.77
CA GLN A 44 -14.77 -6.88 13.08
C GLN A 44 -13.65 -6.72 14.12
N PRO A 45 -13.73 -5.74 15.03
CA PRO A 45 -12.75 -5.58 16.09
C PRO A 45 -12.58 -6.86 16.91
N SER A 46 -11.34 -7.14 17.32
CA SER A 46 -11.02 -8.31 18.16
C SER A 46 -9.77 -8.03 19.00
N ALA A 47 -9.35 -8.99 19.82
CA ALA A 47 -8.09 -8.89 20.56
C ALA A 47 -6.85 -8.73 19.65
N SER A 48 -6.96 -9.08 18.36
CA SER A 48 -5.89 -8.97 17.37
C SER A 48 -6.15 -7.91 16.29
N LEU A 49 -7.31 -7.24 16.28
CA LEU A 49 -7.69 -6.27 15.26
C LEU A 49 -8.30 -5.02 15.86
N VAL A 50 -7.64 -3.89 15.63
CA VAL A 50 -8.13 -2.55 15.96
C VAL A 50 -8.49 -1.82 14.67
N LEU A 51 -9.71 -1.27 14.62
CA LEU A 51 -10.20 -0.47 13.48
C LEU A 51 -10.08 1.01 13.81
N VAL A 52 -9.50 1.79 12.89
CA VAL A 52 -9.31 3.24 13.06
C VAL A 52 -9.91 3.97 11.85
N ASP A 53 -11.02 4.66 12.07
CA ASP A 53 -11.62 5.54 11.06
C ASP A 53 -10.79 6.79 10.86
N GLY A 54 -10.73 7.24 9.61
CA GLY A 54 -10.17 8.53 9.26
C GLY A 54 -9.58 8.58 7.85
N ASP A 55 -9.58 9.77 7.29
CA ASP A 55 -8.93 10.05 6.01
C ASP A 55 -7.42 10.13 6.22
N ILE A 56 -6.68 9.23 5.59
CA ILE A 56 -5.22 9.17 5.71
C ILE A 56 -4.51 10.44 5.17
N ALA A 57 -5.16 11.20 4.32
CA ALA A 57 -4.65 12.50 3.86
C ALA A 57 -4.50 13.51 5.01
N LYS A 58 -5.12 13.26 6.16
CA LYS A 58 -5.02 14.10 7.35
C LYS A 58 -3.95 13.59 8.30
N LYS A 59 -3.02 14.47 8.69
CA LYS A 59 -1.93 14.15 9.62
C LYS A 59 -2.44 13.57 10.95
N GLU A 60 -3.58 14.08 11.42
CA GLU A 60 -4.24 13.62 12.65
C GLU A 60 -4.63 12.15 12.57
N THR A 61 -5.08 11.68 11.40
CA THR A 61 -5.39 10.26 11.17
C THR A 61 -4.12 9.40 11.26
N ALA A 62 -3.04 9.83 10.64
CA ALA A 62 -1.75 9.12 10.72
C ALA A 62 -1.28 8.99 12.17
N THR A 63 -1.41 10.07 12.97
CA THR A 63 -1.10 10.06 14.40
C THR A 63 -1.99 9.08 15.17
N LYS A 64 -3.31 9.10 14.93
CA LYS A 64 -4.27 8.17 15.57
C LYS A 64 -3.94 6.71 15.27
N VAL A 65 -3.64 6.39 14.01
CA VAL A 65 -3.32 5.03 13.56
C VAL A 65 -2.06 4.50 14.25
N ALA A 66 -0.98 5.29 14.27
CA ALA A 66 0.25 4.89 14.95
C ALA A 66 0.06 4.80 16.47
N ALA A 67 -0.66 5.76 17.08
CA ALA A 67 -0.98 5.72 18.50
C ALA A 67 -1.79 4.48 18.87
N ALA A 68 -2.79 4.08 18.07
CA ALA A 68 -3.57 2.88 18.30
C ALA A 68 -2.69 1.62 18.32
N ALA A 69 -1.72 1.49 17.42
CA ALA A 69 -0.79 0.35 17.43
C ALA A 69 0.03 0.29 18.73
N VAL A 70 0.54 1.44 19.16
CA VAL A 70 1.36 1.53 20.40
C VAL A 70 0.51 1.33 21.66
N GLN A 71 -0.68 1.91 21.73
CA GLN A 71 -1.56 1.82 22.90
C GLN A 71 -2.13 0.40 23.10
N HIS A 72 -2.49 -0.29 22.02
CA HIS A 72 -3.10 -1.61 22.11
C HIS A 72 -2.08 -2.75 22.06
N PHE A 73 -0.94 -2.55 21.38
CA PHE A 73 -0.02 -3.62 21.05
C PHE A 73 1.46 -3.32 21.36
N GLU A 74 1.77 -2.11 21.83
CA GLU A 74 3.07 -1.65 22.34
C GLU A 74 4.20 -1.58 21.31
N ARG A 75 3.94 -1.88 20.01
CA ARG A 75 4.95 -1.92 18.95
C ARG A 75 4.36 -1.69 17.57
N ILE A 76 5.25 -1.47 16.58
CA ILE A 76 4.94 -1.42 15.15
C ILE A 76 6.06 -2.18 14.43
N ASP A 77 5.76 -3.35 13.85
CA ASP A 77 6.74 -4.17 13.13
C ASP A 77 6.65 -4.01 11.62
N LEU A 78 5.43 -3.79 11.12
CA LEU A 78 5.14 -3.66 9.70
C LEU A 78 4.18 -2.50 9.48
N LEU A 79 4.50 -1.65 8.52
CA LEU A 79 3.56 -0.68 7.94
C LEU A 79 3.30 -1.06 6.49
N VAL A 80 2.04 -1.38 6.15
CA VAL A 80 1.59 -1.54 4.77
C VAL A 80 0.86 -0.28 4.34
N ASN A 81 1.55 0.55 3.57
CA ASN A 81 0.99 1.75 2.94
C ASN A 81 0.27 1.37 1.65
N ASN A 82 -1.01 1.03 1.77
CA ASN A 82 -1.85 0.60 0.66
C ASN A 82 -2.91 1.65 0.27
N ALA A 83 -3.36 2.48 1.19
CA ALA A 83 -4.34 3.52 0.89
C ALA A 83 -3.94 4.35 -0.33
N GLY A 84 -4.87 4.49 -1.27
CA GLY A 84 -4.64 5.26 -2.48
C GLY A 84 -5.92 5.41 -3.28
N ILE A 85 -5.95 6.43 -4.11
CA ILE A 85 -7.02 6.67 -5.08
C ILE A 85 -6.44 6.72 -6.49
N TYR A 86 -7.27 6.37 -7.45
CA TYR A 86 -6.96 6.37 -8.87
C TYR A 86 -8.04 7.18 -9.60
N LEU A 87 -7.64 8.22 -10.31
CA LEU A 87 -8.54 9.11 -11.02
C LEU A 87 -7.97 9.36 -12.43
N PRO A 88 -8.34 8.57 -13.44
CA PRO A 88 -7.90 8.78 -14.82
C PRO A 88 -8.69 9.92 -15.47
N LYS A 89 -7.97 10.91 -16.04
CA LYS A 89 -8.52 12.01 -16.83
C LYS A 89 -7.49 12.48 -17.86
N PRO A 90 -7.90 13.07 -19.01
CA PRO A 90 -6.98 13.85 -19.83
C PRO A 90 -6.23 14.88 -18.97
N PHE A 91 -4.94 15.05 -19.23
CA PHE A 91 -4.08 15.87 -18.35
C PHE A 91 -4.61 17.31 -18.18
N THR A 92 -5.15 17.89 -19.25
CA THR A 92 -5.70 19.26 -19.25
C THR A 92 -7.00 19.42 -18.48
N ASP A 93 -7.68 18.32 -18.15
CA ASP A 93 -9.01 18.31 -17.53
C ASP A 93 -8.96 18.12 -16.01
N TYR A 94 -7.75 17.91 -15.45
CA TYR A 94 -7.61 17.85 -13.99
C TYR A 94 -7.84 19.21 -13.36
N THR A 95 -8.72 19.25 -12.36
CA THR A 95 -8.95 20.46 -11.56
C THR A 95 -7.95 20.54 -10.39
N PRO A 96 -7.77 21.73 -9.77
CA PRO A 96 -6.99 21.86 -8.55
C PRO A 96 -7.44 20.87 -7.45
N GLU A 97 -8.74 20.62 -7.31
CA GLU A 97 -9.32 19.72 -6.32
C GLU A 97 -8.95 18.26 -6.60
N ASP A 98 -8.92 17.84 -7.88
CA ASP A 98 -8.44 16.51 -8.28
C ASP A 98 -6.97 16.33 -7.88
N PHE A 99 -6.16 17.35 -8.15
CA PHE A 99 -4.74 17.35 -7.81
C PHE A 99 -4.54 17.27 -6.29
N GLU A 100 -5.17 18.16 -5.53
CA GLU A 100 -5.08 18.18 -4.06
C GLU A 100 -5.52 16.86 -3.44
N ARG A 101 -6.61 16.29 -3.94
CA ARG A 101 -7.13 14.99 -3.48
C ARG A 101 -6.16 13.86 -3.75
N MET A 102 -5.56 13.81 -4.94
CA MET A 102 -4.58 12.77 -5.30
C MET A 102 -3.29 12.92 -4.51
N ILE A 103 -2.74 14.12 -4.41
CA ILE A 103 -1.56 14.42 -3.59
C ILE A 103 -1.84 14.14 -2.12
N GLY A 104 -2.98 14.59 -1.62
CA GLY A 104 -3.38 14.39 -0.21
C GLY A 104 -3.39 12.91 0.17
N THR A 105 -4.06 12.07 -0.62
CA THR A 105 -4.18 10.63 -0.28
C THR A 105 -2.90 9.86 -0.62
N ASN A 106 -2.40 9.98 -1.86
CA ASN A 106 -1.34 9.09 -2.35
C ASN A 106 0.06 9.50 -1.90
N VAL A 107 0.29 10.78 -1.60
CA VAL A 107 1.61 11.32 -1.24
C VAL A 107 1.65 11.75 0.23
N ALA A 108 0.82 12.73 0.61
CA ALA A 108 0.86 13.25 1.97
C ALA A 108 0.44 12.19 3.01
N GLY A 109 -0.63 11.43 2.74
CA GLY A 109 -1.07 10.33 3.62
C GLY A 109 -0.01 9.25 3.77
N TYR A 110 0.62 8.86 2.65
CA TYR A 110 1.76 7.95 2.66
C TYR A 110 2.89 8.48 3.56
N PHE A 111 3.28 9.72 3.36
CA PHE A 111 4.35 10.37 4.12
C PHE A 111 4.01 10.44 5.62
N PHE A 112 2.84 10.94 5.99
CA PHE A 112 2.49 11.14 7.40
C PHE A 112 2.46 9.84 8.19
N VAL A 113 1.82 8.78 7.67
CA VAL A 113 1.76 7.52 8.40
C VAL A 113 3.12 6.83 8.47
N THR A 114 3.93 6.94 7.41
CA THR A 114 5.31 6.44 7.42
C THR A 114 6.14 7.15 8.47
N GLN A 115 6.06 8.49 8.56
CA GLN A 115 6.78 9.29 9.55
C GLN A 115 6.46 8.85 10.98
N GLN A 116 5.16 8.63 11.28
CA GLN A 116 4.74 8.17 12.60
C GLN A 116 5.24 6.75 12.90
N ALA A 117 5.09 5.82 11.97
CA ALA A 117 5.51 4.44 12.17
C ALA A 117 7.04 4.33 12.33
N VAL A 118 7.81 4.98 11.47
CA VAL A 118 9.29 4.99 11.52
C VAL A 118 9.80 5.60 12.83
N ALA A 119 9.15 6.63 13.36
CA ALA A 119 9.53 7.22 14.65
C ALA A 119 9.44 6.20 15.82
N HIS A 120 8.50 5.25 15.76
CA HIS A 120 8.40 4.13 16.71
C HIS A 120 9.38 3.00 16.39
N MET A 121 9.48 2.60 15.12
CA MET A 121 10.41 1.56 14.66
C MET A 121 11.87 1.87 15.00
N ARG A 122 12.28 3.15 14.93
CA ARG A 122 13.62 3.59 15.34
C ARG A 122 13.92 3.30 16.80
N LYS A 123 12.95 3.52 17.70
CA LYS A 123 13.12 3.21 19.14
C LYS A 123 13.21 1.70 19.38
N GLN A 124 12.53 0.90 18.55
CA GLN A 124 12.56 -0.55 18.59
C GLN A 124 13.81 -1.15 17.93
N LYS A 125 14.57 -0.36 17.15
CA LYS A 125 15.68 -0.82 16.31
C LYS A 125 15.29 -1.95 15.36
N SER A 126 14.04 -1.94 14.90
CA SER A 126 13.50 -2.88 13.93
C SER A 126 12.20 -2.37 13.34
N GLY A 127 11.95 -2.67 12.08
CA GLY A 127 10.70 -2.33 11.40
C GLY A 127 10.75 -2.63 9.91
N HIS A 128 9.59 -2.64 9.28
CA HIS A 128 9.48 -2.78 7.85
C HIS A 128 8.35 -1.91 7.29
N VAL A 129 8.65 -1.13 6.27
CA VAL A 129 7.67 -0.34 5.52
C VAL A 129 7.49 -0.98 4.15
N VAL A 130 6.26 -1.31 3.78
CA VAL A 130 5.91 -1.81 2.44
C VAL A 130 4.88 -0.88 1.81
N GLY A 131 5.23 -0.30 0.67
CA GLY A 131 4.34 0.56 -0.10
C GLY A 131 3.70 -0.17 -1.27
N ILE A 132 2.42 0.10 -1.53
CA ILE A 132 1.73 -0.37 -2.74
C ILE A 132 1.74 0.74 -3.79
N SER A 133 2.49 0.50 -4.89
CA SER A 133 2.57 1.36 -6.06
C SER A 133 1.77 0.76 -7.23
N THR A 134 2.28 0.85 -8.44
CA THR A 134 1.73 0.23 -9.66
C THR A 134 2.81 0.17 -10.74
N THR A 135 2.75 -0.81 -11.63
CA THR A 135 3.72 -0.98 -12.72
C THR A 135 3.55 0.01 -13.87
N VAL A 136 2.42 0.71 -13.97
CA VAL A 136 2.25 1.80 -14.96
C VAL A 136 3.18 2.99 -14.70
N THR A 137 3.85 3.05 -13.55
CA THR A 137 4.92 4.02 -13.27
C THR A 137 6.20 3.69 -14.03
N ASP A 138 6.46 2.43 -14.29
CA ASP A 138 7.63 1.96 -15.03
C ASP A 138 7.35 1.95 -16.55
N GLN A 139 6.14 1.57 -16.95
CA GLN A 139 5.73 1.51 -18.36
C GLN A 139 4.31 2.08 -18.55
N PRO A 140 4.20 3.39 -18.77
CA PRO A 140 2.92 4.04 -19.07
C PRO A 140 2.32 3.52 -20.39
N LEU A 141 0.99 3.47 -20.44
CA LEU A 141 0.24 2.99 -21.59
C LEU A 141 -0.13 4.13 -22.52
N ALA A 142 0.09 3.97 -23.83
CA ALA A 142 -0.33 4.94 -24.82
C ALA A 142 -1.86 5.10 -24.81
N GLY A 143 -2.33 6.36 -24.84
CA GLY A 143 -3.77 6.68 -24.79
C GLY A 143 -4.44 6.53 -23.41
N ALA A 144 -3.75 6.03 -22.40
CA ALA A 144 -4.27 6.00 -21.04
C ALA A 144 -4.13 7.39 -20.39
N HIS A 145 -5.22 7.90 -19.86
CA HIS A 145 -5.27 9.23 -19.22
C HIS A 145 -4.87 9.10 -17.73
N ILE A 146 -3.59 8.80 -17.47
CA ILE A 146 -3.10 8.40 -16.12
C ILE A 146 -1.92 9.23 -15.62
N SER A 147 -1.65 10.39 -16.20
CA SER A 147 -0.47 11.21 -15.85
C SER A 147 -0.45 11.60 -14.36
N LEU A 148 -1.58 12.03 -13.79
CA LEU A 148 -1.66 12.36 -12.35
C LEU A 148 -1.57 11.12 -11.44
N PRO A 149 -2.24 9.97 -11.71
CA PRO A 149 -1.97 8.70 -11.05
C PRO A 149 -0.48 8.30 -11.08
N VAL A 150 0.17 8.39 -12.24
CA VAL A 150 1.60 8.08 -12.37
C VAL A 150 2.44 9.06 -11.55
N LEU A 151 2.20 10.37 -11.63
CA LEU A 151 2.89 11.38 -10.83
C LEU A 151 2.88 11.03 -9.34
N THR A 152 1.72 10.66 -8.79
CA THR A 152 1.59 10.37 -7.36
C THR A 152 2.15 9.01 -6.94
N LYS A 153 2.01 7.97 -7.77
CA LYS A 153 2.44 6.61 -7.44
C LYS A 153 3.93 6.35 -7.72
N SER A 154 4.55 7.08 -8.66
CA SER A 154 5.99 6.98 -8.92
C SER A 154 6.86 7.46 -7.75
N THR A 155 6.31 8.27 -6.85
CA THR A 155 7.01 8.69 -5.64
C THR A 155 7.32 7.53 -4.70
N VAL A 156 6.50 6.49 -4.66
CA VAL A 156 6.57 5.40 -3.67
C VAL A 156 7.87 4.59 -3.77
N PRO A 157 8.28 4.05 -4.94
CA PRO A 157 9.53 3.30 -5.04
C PRO A 157 10.76 4.16 -4.73
N ALA A 158 10.77 5.41 -5.19
CA ALA A 158 11.89 6.33 -4.96
C ALA A 158 12.00 6.69 -3.47
N PHE A 159 10.88 7.00 -2.82
CA PHE A 159 10.81 7.30 -1.40
C PHE A 159 11.27 6.11 -0.55
N ASN A 160 10.76 4.90 -0.81
CA ASN A 160 11.13 3.71 -0.06
C ASN A 160 12.60 3.35 -0.21
N ARG A 161 13.18 3.55 -1.40
CA ARG A 161 14.62 3.36 -1.61
C ARG A 161 15.46 4.32 -0.77
N ALA A 162 15.07 5.59 -0.69
CA ALA A 162 15.73 6.58 0.17
C ALA A 162 15.57 6.22 1.64
N LEU A 163 14.34 5.87 2.08
CA LEU A 163 14.02 5.50 3.45
C LEU A 163 14.81 4.26 3.90
N ALA A 164 14.95 3.26 3.03
CA ALA A 164 15.73 2.05 3.28
C ALA A 164 17.18 2.33 3.61
N MET A 165 17.78 3.33 2.95
CA MET A 165 19.18 3.73 3.19
C MET A 165 19.30 4.64 4.42
N GLU A 166 18.35 5.56 4.61
CA GLU A 166 18.36 6.49 5.73
C GLU A 166 18.29 5.79 7.09
N TYR A 167 17.52 4.70 7.18
CA TYR A 167 17.25 4.00 8.45
C TYR A 167 17.83 2.58 8.54
N VAL A 168 18.76 2.22 7.67
CA VAL A 168 19.40 0.89 7.71
C VAL A 168 20.11 0.62 9.05
N ALA A 169 20.77 1.63 9.63
CA ALA A 169 21.43 1.54 10.93
C ALA A 169 20.45 1.37 12.12
N ASP A 170 19.17 1.70 11.90
CA ASP A 170 18.10 1.50 12.87
C ASP A 170 17.39 0.14 12.68
N GLY A 171 17.87 -0.72 11.78
CA GLY A 171 17.27 -2.01 11.50
C GLY A 171 15.90 -1.93 10.79
N ILE A 172 15.64 -0.82 10.10
CA ILE A 172 14.38 -0.60 9.38
C ILE A 172 14.61 -0.87 7.89
N ARG A 173 13.72 -1.68 7.31
CA ARG A 173 13.66 -1.94 5.88
C ARG A 173 12.49 -1.19 5.24
N ALA A 174 12.64 -0.84 3.96
CA ALA A 174 11.54 -0.26 3.19
C ALA A 174 11.55 -0.83 1.77
N ASN A 175 10.44 -1.41 1.35
CA ASN A 175 10.27 -2.03 0.04
C ASN A 175 8.94 -1.61 -0.60
N THR A 176 8.80 -1.89 -1.89
CA THR A 176 7.61 -1.57 -2.66
C THR A 176 7.08 -2.82 -3.37
N ILE A 177 5.78 -2.95 -3.46
CA ILE A 177 5.10 -3.88 -4.36
C ILE A 177 4.38 -3.03 -5.40
N SER A 178 4.68 -3.29 -6.68
CA SER A 178 4.06 -2.62 -7.82
C SER A 178 3.22 -3.64 -8.59
N PRO A 179 1.92 -3.74 -8.33
CA PRO A 179 1.03 -4.59 -9.11
C PRO A 179 0.71 -3.98 -10.48
N GLY A 180 0.36 -4.85 -11.42
CA GLY A 180 -0.44 -4.50 -12.59
C GLY A 180 -1.91 -4.24 -12.21
N VAL A 181 -2.83 -4.61 -13.10
CA VAL A 181 -4.27 -4.50 -12.82
C VAL A 181 -4.70 -5.67 -11.92
N VAL A 182 -5.14 -5.34 -10.71
CA VAL A 182 -5.56 -6.34 -9.71
C VAL A 182 -7.07 -6.48 -9.72
N ASP A 183 -7.55 -7.70 -9.57
CA ASP A 183 -8.98 -8.02 -9.45
C ASP A 183 -9.52 -7.53 -8.10
N THR A 184 -10.07 -6.32 -8.11
CA THR A 184 -10.55 -5.61 -6.92
C THR A 184 -11.80 -4.80 -7.22
N PRO A 185 -12.57 -4.36 -6.21
CA PRO A 185 -13.71 -3.47 -6.41
C PRO A 185 -13.40 -2.18 -7.16
N MET A 186 -12.15 -1.73 -7.20
CA MET A 186 -11.73 -0.55 -7.98
C MET A 186 -12.00 -0.74 -9.48
N HIS A 187 -11.99 -1.97 -9.98
CA HIS A 187 -12.19 -2.33 -11.38
C HIS A 187 -13.53 -3.04 -11.65
N ALA A 188 -14.45 -3.09 -10.67
CA ALA A 188 -15.70 -3.83 -10.79
C ALA A 188 -16.58 -3.43 -12.00
N ASN A 189 -16.51 -2.16 -12.40
CA ASN A 189 -17.28 -1.61 -13.53
C ASN A 189 -16.43 -1.45 -14.81
N ALA A 190 -15.22 -1.97 -14.85
CA ALA A 190 -14.34 -1.87 -16.01
C ALA A 190 -14.54 -3.07 -16.96
N ASP A 191 -14.14 -2.90 -18.22
CA ASP A 191 -14.07 -4.02 -19.17
C ASP A 191 -12.89 -4.94 -18.78
N HIS A 192 -13.21 -6.02 -18.07
CA HIS A 192 -12.21 -6.99 -17.60
C HIS A 192 -11.47 -7.66 -18.75
N GLU A 193 -12.12 -7.89 -19.91
CA GLU A 193 -11.45 -8.50 -21.07
C GLU A 193 -10.42 -7.54 -21.69
N ALA A 194 -10.71 -6.24 -21.69
CA ALA A 194 -9.72 -5.23 -22.10
C ALA A 194 -8.58 -5.13 -21.09
N LEU A 195 -8.88 -5.15 -19.78
CA LEU A 195 -7.87 -5.07 -18.72
C LEU A 195 -6.91 -6.27 -18.73
N LYS A 196 -7.40 -7.48 -18.97
CA LYS A 196 -6.56 -8.70 -19.07
C LYS A 196 -5.51 -8.60 -20.17
N LYS A 197 -5.82 -7.89 -21.25
CA LYS A 197 -4.90 -7.71 -22.40
C LYS A 197 -3.72 -6.79 -22.09
N LEU A 198 -3.80 -6.02 -21.01
CA LEU A 198 -2.70 -5.17 -20.55
C LEU A 198 -1.54 -5.96 -19.98
N HIS A 199 -1.76 -7.22 -19.60
CA HIS A 199 -0.72 -8.09 -19.10
C HIS A 199 -0.25 -9.09 -20.18
N PRO A 200 1.07 -9.32 -20.33
CA PRO A 200 1.60 -10.42 -21.15
C PRO A 200 1.04 -11.79 -20.74
N ILE A 201 0.92 -12.05 -19.44
CA ILE A 201 0.09 -13.16 -18.92
C ILE A 201 -1.35 -12.67 -18.88
N PRO A 202 -2.26 -13.14 -19.76
CA PRO A 202 -3.53 -12.48 -20.08
C PRO A 202 -4.63 -12.73 -19.02
N ARG A 203 -4.39 -12.27 -17.79
CA ARG A 203 -5.35 -12.29 -16.69
C ARG A 203 -5.10 -11.11 -15.74
N LEU A 204 -6.06 -10.83 -14.88
CA LEU A 204 -5.87 -9.90 -13.76
C LEU A 204 -4.99 -10.55 -12.69
N VAL A 205 -4.23 -9.71 -12.00
CA VAL A 205 -3.49 -10.11 -10.80
C VAL A 205 -4.50 -10.41 -9.68
N GLN A 206 -4.27 -11.50 -8.96
CA GLN A 206 -5.10 -11.85 -7.81
C GLN A 206 -4.56 -11.21 -6.54
N ILE A 207 -5.45 -10.88 -5.60
CA ILE A 207 -5.07 -10.31 -4.29
C ILE A 207 -4.10 -11.24 -3.55
N SER A 208 -4.27 -12.56 -3.66
CA SER A 208 -3.37 -13.56 -3.07
C SER A 208 -1.93 -13.41 -3.55
N GLU A 209 -1.70 -13.05 -4.82
CA GLU A 209 -0.35 -12.87 -5.36
C GLU A 209 0.35 -11.63 -4.75
N ILE A 210 -0.43 -10.59 -4.40
CA ILE A 210 0.10 -9.43 -3.68
C ILE A 210 0.41 -9.80 -2.22
N VAL A 211 -0.44 -10.61 -1.59
CA VAL A 211 -0.20 -11.15 -0.26
C VAL A 211 1.07 -11.99 -0.23
N ASP A 212 1.27 -12.89 -1.20
CA ASP A 212 2.45 -13.73 -1.29
C ASP A 212 3.73 -12.89 -1.45
N ALA A 213 3.69 -11.82 -2.26
CA ALA A 213 4.81 -10.89 -2.39
C ALA A 213 5.13 -10.16 -1.06
N LEU A 214 4.10 -9.74 -0.31
CA LEU A 214 4.29 -9.14 1.01
C LEU A 214 4.94 -10.14 1.97
N LEU A 215 4.47 -11.38 2.00
CA LEU A 215 5.00 -12.42 2.89
C LEU A 215 6.44 -12.81 2.52
N TYR A 216 6.76 -12.83 1.23
CA TYR A 216 8.15 -12.98 0.78
C TYR A 216 9.02 -11.84 1.35
N LEU A 217 8.63 -10.58 1.19
CA LEU A 217 9.37 -9.44 1.71
C LEU A 217 9.53 -9.49 3.24
N GLU A 218 8.53 -10.00 3.96
CA GLU A 218 8.58 -10.19 5.41
C GLU A 218 9.57 -11.28 5.82
N SER A 219 9.67 -12.36 5.05
CA SER A 219 10.57 -13.50 5.31
C SER A 219 11.99 -13.31 4.78
N ALA A 220 12.24 -12.28 3.98
CA ALA A 220 13.51 -12.04 3.30
C ALA A 220 14.27 -10.82 3.89
N PRO A 221 14.98 -10.96 5.02
CA PRO A 221 15.56 -9.82 5.76
C PRO A 221 16.65 -9.07 5.01
N MET A 222 17.25 -9.65 3.99
CA MET A 222 18.26 -8.99 3.13
C MET A 222 17.66 -8.21 1.97
N VAL A 223 16.33 -8.29 1.75
CA VAL A 223 15.63 -7.51 0.72
C VAL A 223 15.27 -6.14 1.30
N ASN A 224 15.93 -5.08 0.81
CA ASN A 224 15.75 -3.71 1.28
C ASN A 224 15.91 -2.71 0.12
N GLY A 225 15.01 -1.74 0.01
CA GLY A 225 14.99 -0.76 -1.09
C GLY A 225 14.45 -1.32 -2.41
N GLU A 226 13.86 -2.52 -2.41
CA GLU A 226 13.42 -3.21 -3.62
C GLU A 226 12.00 -2.83 -4.04
N ASN A 227 11.73 -2.95 -5.34
CA ASN A 227 10.39 -2.81 -5.92
C ASN A 227 10.03 -4.10 -6.67
N ILE A 228 9.15 -4.91 -6.08
CA ILE A 228 8.68 -6.16 -6.69
C ILE A 228 7.47 -5.87 -7.58
N ARG A 229 7.55 -6.30 -8.85
CA ARG A 229 6.48 -6.17 -9.83
C ARG A 229 5.65 -7.45 -9.89
N ILE A 230 4.34 -7.31 -9.79
CA ILE A 230 3.37 -8.41 -9.89
C ILE A 230 2.38 -8.04 -11.00
N ASP A 231 2.78 -8.22 -12.26
CA ASP A 231 2.08 -7.65 -13.42
C ASP A 231 2.10 -8.56 -14.66
N GLY A 232 2.46 -9.83 -14.48
CA GLY A 232 2.56 -10.77 -15.60
C GLY A 232 3.59 -10.39 -16.66
N GLY A 233 4.60 -9.57 -16.31
CA GLY A 233 5.68 -9.14 -17.19
C GLY A 233 5.39 -7.82 -17.93
N ALA A 234 4.32 -7.09 -17.60
CA ALA A 234 3.96 -5.85 -18.29
C ALA A 234 5.07 -4.79 -18.22
N HIS A 235 5.80 -4.70 -17.11
CA HIS A 235 6.93 -3.78 -16.95
C HIS A 235 8.15 -4.12 -17.82
N ALA A 236 8.29 -5.38 -18.25
CA ALA A 236 9.47 -5.87 -18.96
C ALA A 236 9.37 -5.68 -20.49
N GLY A 237 8.21 -5.37 -21.02
CA GLY A 237 8.02 -5.13 -22.44
C GLY A 237 6.56 -5.20 -22.89
N ALA A 238 6.28 -4.73 -24.09
CA ALA A 238 4.96 -4.82 -24.70
C ALA A 238 4.77 -6.17 -25.41
N LYS A 239 3.52 -6.65 -25.46
CA LYS A 239 3.13 -7.70 -26.40
C LYS A 239 3.13 -7.13 -27.82
N TRP A 240 3.81 -7.80 -28.73
CA TRP A 240 3.77 -7.48 -30.16
C TRP A 240 2.51 -8.06 -30.79
#